data_d5ff2f9b4db6ae72e7b595331fc24448
#
_entry.id   d5ff2f9b4db6ae72e7b595331fc24448
#
_cell.length_a   1.000
_cell.length_b   1.000
_cell.length_c   1.000
_cell.angle_alpha   90.00
_cell.angle_beta   90.00
_cell.angle_gamma   90.00
#
_symmetry.space_group_name_H-M   'P 1'
#
loop_
_entity.id
_entity.type
_entity.pdbx_description
1 polymer ?
#
loop_
_entity_poly.entity_id
_entity_poly.type
_entity_poly.pdbx_seq_one_letter_code
_entity_poly.pdbx_strand_id
1 'polypeptide(L)'
;TVHQKKNLSDDERRELARTLDIDLPDQEVVRAAFYRPSEGAPEIEYLHARRAALGGYIPRREVRCERIEAPPAELFADMLGGSERPASTTAVVVRLLAKLLRDTAIGRYVVPIVPDEARTFGMDGLFPQAGIYSPAGQRYQPVDAGTIAPYREAEDGQILQEGICETGAMASFLAAGTAYANYGLPMIPFYIFYSMFGFQR
;
A
#
# COMPACT_ATOMS: atom_id res chain seq x y z
N THR A 1 25.28 -0.16 22.59
CA THR A 1 24.38 -0.21 21.43
C THR A 1 24.76 0.86 20.42
N VAL A 2 24.69 0.55 19.14
CA VAL A 2 25.04 1.46 18.03
C VAL A 2 24.11 2.67 17.91
N HIS A 3 22.97 2.70 18.57
CA HIS A 3 21.98 3.78 18.45
C HIS A 3 22.54 5.19 18.78
N GLN A 4 23.38 5.28 19.79
CA GLN A 4 24.00 6.57 20.19
C GLN A 4 25.42 6.76 19.64
N LYS A 5 25.98 5.73 19.00
CA LYS A 5 27.32 5.74 18.47
C LYS A 5 27.29 6.10 16.98
N LYS A 6 27.84 7.26 16.64
CA LYS A 6 27.81 7.77 15.26
C LYS A 6 28.75 7.00 14.32
N ASN A 7 29.86 6.48 14.84
CA ASN A 7 30.86 5.78 14.04
C ASN A 7 31.37 4.56 14.80
N LEU A 8 31.62 3.46 14.11
CA LEU A 8 32.37 2.32 14.62
C LEU A 8 33.87 2.61 14.50
N SER A 9 34.64 2.26 15.54
CA SER A 9 36.12 2.23 15.44
C SER A 9 36.58 1.14 14.50
N ASP A 10 37.85 1.21 14.07
CA ASP A 10 38.42 0.20 13.18
C ASP A 10 38.40 -1.21 13.81
N ASP A 11 38.64 -1.31 15.10
CA ASP A 11 38.60 -2.59 15.82
C ASP A 11 37.20 -3.17 15.91
N GLU A 12 36.21 -2.32 16.10
CA GLU A 12 34.81 -2.75 16.10
C GLU A 12 34.32 -3.19 14.70
N ARG A 13 34.83 -2.56 13.63
CA ARG A 13 34.57 -3.01 12.26
C ARG A 13 35.20 -4.38 12.00
N ARG A 14 36.43 -4.58 12.45
CA ARG A 14 37.11 -5.88 12.36
C ARG A 14 36.36 -6.97 13.12
N GLU A 15 35.91 -6.67 14.33
CA GLU A 15 35.14 -7.60 15.15
C GLU A 15 33.77 -7.92 14.50
N LEU A 16 33.10 -6.93 13.95
CA LEU A 16 31.84 -7.12 13.23
C LEU A 16 32.06 -7.99 11.98
N ALA A 17 33.05 -7.70 11.18
CA ALA A 17 33.38 -8.48 9.99
C ALA A 17 33.65 -9.95 10.34
N ARG A 18 34.44 -10.19 11.43
CA ARG A 18 34.72 -11.53 11.93
C ARG A 18 33.48 -12.25 12.42
N THR A 19 32.60 -11.55 13.15
CA THR A 19 31.32 -12.10 13.66
C THR A 19 30.35 -12.47 12.53
N LEU A 20 30.37 -11.71 11.44
CA LEU A 20 29.54 -11.92 10.27
C LEU A 20 30.19 -12.79 9.19
N ASP A 21 31.40 -13.33 9.45
CA ASP A 21 32.14 -14.14 8.49
C ASP A 21 32.35 -13.44 7.12
N ILE A 22 32.64 -12.13 7.17
CA ILE A 22 32.88 -11.32 5.98
C ILE A 22 34.33 -11.45 5.56
N ASP A 23 34.55 -12.08 4.41
CA ASP A 23 35.89 -12.26 3.82
C ASP A 23 36.27 -11.04 2.99
N LEU A 24 36.87 -10.05 3.65
CA LEU A 24 37.46 -8.86 3.04
C LEU A 24 38.86 -8.61 3.61
N PRO A 25 39.78 -8.06 2.81
CA PRO A 25 41.09 -7.58 3.30
C PRO A 25 40.92 -6.54 4.42
N ASP A 26 41.79 -6.53 5.41
CA ASP A 26 41.72 -5.66 6.60
C ASP A 26 41.48 -4.17 6.24
N GLN A 27 42.19 -3.67 5.22
CA GLN A 27 42.03 -2.29 4.74
C GLN A 27 40.60 -2.00 4.20
N GLU A 28 39.97 -2.99 3.57
CA GLU A 28 38.60 -2.85 3.06
C GLU A 28 37.60 -2.90 4.19
N VAL A 29 37.81 -3.75 5.20
CA VAL A 29 37.02 -3.80 6.44
C VAL A 29 37.04 -2.45 7.16
N VAL A 30 38.24 -1.88 7.34
CA VAL A 30 38.42 -0.57 7.99
C VAL A 30 37.76 0.55 7.22
N ARG A 31 37.77 0.52 5.91
CA ARG A 31 37.05 1.51 5.06
C ARG A 31 35.58 1.27 4.93
N ALA A 32 35.05 0.19 5.54
CA ALA A 32 33.66 -0.23 5.39
C ALA A 32 33.27 -0.38 3.91
N ALA A 33 34.10 -1.03 3.12
CA ALA A 33 33.82 -1.29 1.70
C ALA A 33 32.59 -2.18 1.54
N PHE A 34 31.88 -2.02 0.41
CA PHE A 34 30.76 -2.88 0.10
C PHE A 34 31.23 -4.33 -0.11
N TYR A 35 30.68 -5.23 0.70
CA TYR A 35 30.91 -6.65 0.56
C TYR A 35 29.97 -7.24 -0.50
N ARG A 36 30.56 -8.00 -1.41
CA ARG A 36 29.80 -8.84 -2.33
C ARG A 36 30.37 -10.25 -2.29
N PRO A 37 29.57 -11.25 -1.91
CA PRO A 37 30.01 -12.64 -1.98
C PRO A 37 30.41 -13.04 -3.40
N SER A 38 31.35 -14.02 -3.51
CA SER A 38 31.73 -14.56 -4.81
C SER A 38 30.56 -15.26 -5.51
N GLU A 39 30.62 -15.35 -6.82
CA GLU A 39 29.54 -16.00 -7.62
C GLU A 39 29.29 -17.48 -7.26
N GLY A 40 30.32 -18.17 -6.73
CA GLY A 40 30.18 -19.55 -6.24
C GLY A 40 29.89 -19.68 -4.74
N ALA A 41 29.65 -18.58 -4.04
CA ALA A 41 29.32 -18.63 -2.62
C ALA A 41 27.95 -19.27 -2.38
N PRO A 42 27.76 -20.05 -1.31
CA PRO A 42 26.50 -20.76 -1.04
C PRO A 42 25.28 -19.84 -0.97
N GLU A 43 25.42 -18.64 -0.44
CA GLU A 43 24.38 -17.62 -0.36
C GLU A 43 23.98 -17.12 -1.75
N ILE A 44 24.91 -16.98 -2.67
CA ILE A 44 24.65 -16.56 -4.06
C ILE A 44 23.99 -17.70 -4.84
N GLU A 45 24.46 -18.92 -4.69
CA GLU A 45 23.82 -20.10 -5.29
C GLU A 45 22.38 -20.26 -4.78
N TYR A 46 22.15 -20.12 -3.48
CA TYR A 46 20.81 -20.13 -2.90
C TYR A 46 19.92 -19.02 -3.48
N LEU A 47 20.42 -17.79 -3.54
CA LEU A 47 19.70 -16.67 -4.13
C LEU A 47 19.29 -16.94 -5.58
N HIS A 48 20.23 -17.42 -6.40
CA HIS A 48 19.98 -17.72 -7.81
C HIS A 48 18.95 -18.86 -7.96
N ALA A 49 19.06 -19.93 -7.18
CA ALA A 49 18.11 -21.02 -7.18
C ALA A 49 16.70 -20.57 -6.80
N ARG A 50 16.56 -19.73 -5.76
CA ARG A 50 15.27 -19.17 -5.35
C ARG A 50 14.68 -18.25 -6.44
N ARG A 51 15.51 -17.39 -7.04
CA ARG A 51 15.09 -16.51 -8.14
C ARG A 51 14.68 -17.28 -9.39
N ALA A 52 15.41 -18.31 -9.74
CA ALA A 52 15.04 -19.18 -10.87
C ALA A 52 13.70 -19.88 -10.62
N ALA A 53 13.46 -20.39 -9.41
CA ALA A 53 12.18 -20.99 -9.03
C ALA A 53 10.99 -20.04 -9.07
N LEU A 54 11.23 -18.73 -8.90
CA LEU A 54 10.24 -17.65 -8.99
C LEU A 54 10.09 -17.08 -10.41
N GLY A 55 10.76 -17.64 -11.43
CA GLY A 55 10.71 -17.16 -12.81
C GLY A 55 11.74 -16.09 -13.15
N GLY A 56 12.81 -15.96 -12.36
CA GLY A 56 13.92 -15.05 -12.60
C GLY A 56 13.94 -13.81 -11.70
N TYR A 57 14.80 -12.84 -11.99
CA TYR A 57 15.02 -11.65 -11.15
C TYR A 57 13.85 -10.68 -11.15
N ILE A 58 13.18 -10.54 -12.28
CA ILE A 58 11.96 -9.77 -12.40
C ILE A 58 10.82 -10.77 -12.61
N PRO A 59 9.95 -10.99 -11.60
CA PRO A 59 8.84 -11.91 -11.74
C PRO A 59 8.01 -11.55 -12.96
N ARG A 60 7.71 -12.53 -13.81
CA ARG A 60 6.80 -12.33 -14.92
C ARG A 60 5.40 -12.11 -14.36
N ARG A 61 4.81 -10.96 -14.69
CA ARG A 61 3.42 -10.68 -14.36
C ARG A 61 2.52 -11.31 -15.40
N GLU A 62 1.60 -12.12 -14.92
CA GLU A 62 0.60 -12.78 -15.75
C GLU A 62 -0.79 -12.39 -15.25
N VAL A 63 -1.71 -12.10 -16.16
CA VAL A 63 -3.11 -11.87 -15.80
C VAL A 63 -3.70 -13.21 -15.42
N ARG A 64 -4.10 -13.37 -14.16
CA ARG A 64 -4.67 -14.59 -13.59
C ARG A 64 -6.14 -14.45 -13.22
N CYS A 65 -6.74 -13.30 -13.47
CA CYS A 65 -8.14 -13.02 -13.21
C CYS A 65 -8.94 -12.94 -14.51
N GLU A 66 -10.23 -13.14 -14.41
CA GLU A 66 -11.16 -12.85 -15.49
C GLU A 66 -11.20 -11.35 -15.77
N ARG A 67 -11.47 -11.00 -17.01
CA ARG A 67 -11.66 -9.60 -17.40
C ARG A 67 -12.96 -9.09 -16.76
N ILE A 68 -12.89 -7.95 -16.09
CA ILE A 68 -14.06 -7.21 -15.63
C ILE A 68 -14.44 -6.16 -16.65
N GLU A 69 -15.73 -5.93 -16.83
CA GLU A 69 -16.22 -4.88 -17.70
C GLU A 69 -16.26 -3.54 -16.98
N ALA A 70 -15.93 -2.48 -17.70
CA ALA A 70 -16.05 -1.14 -17.15
C ALA A 70 -17.53 -0.77 -16.95
N PRO A 71 -17.85 0.02 -15.92
CA PRO A 71 -19.21 0.54 -15.75
C PRO A 71 -19.64 1.35 -16.98
N PRO A 72 -20.92 1.35 -17.31
CA PRO A 72 -21.41 2.15 -18.43
C PRO A 72 -21.27 3.65 -18.14
N ALA A 73 -21.01 4.45 -19.18
CA ALA A 73 -20.80 5.90 -19.06
C ALA A 73 -21.99 6.62 -18.40
N GLU A 74 -23.20 6.09 -18.56
CA GLU A 74 -24.45 6.61 -17.98
C GLU A 74 -24.41 6.66 -16.45
N LEU A 75 -23.62 5.80 -15.80
CA LEU A 75 -23.40 5.85 -14.36
C LEU A 75 -22.90 7.23 -13.91
N PHE A 76 -22.20 7.93 -14.77
CA PHE A 76 -21.54 9.22 -14.48
C PHE A 76 -22.25 10.42 -15.15
N ALA A 77 -23.38 10.22 -15.79
CA ALA A 77 -24.06 11.25 -16.60
C ALA A 77 -24.35 12.55 -15.81
N ASP A 78 -24.76 12.43 -14.53
CA ASP A 78 -25.02 13.56 -13.64
C ASP A 78 -23.75 14.34 -13.23
N MET A 79 -22.58 13.79 -13.47
CA MET A 79 -21.28 14.43 -13.18
C MET A 79 -20.71 15.12 -14.40
N LEU A 80 -21.10 14.74 -15.61
CA LEU A 80 -20.56 15.26 -16.87
C LEU A 80 -21.13 16.65 -17.22
N GLY A 81 -22.30 16.98 -16.70
CA GLY A 81 -22.98 18.27 -16.95
C GLY A 81 -22.34 19.47 -16.23
N GLY A 82 -21.36 19.22 -15.38
CA GLY A 82 -20.77 20.27 -14.54
C GLY A 82 -21.67 20.69 -13.37
N SER A 83 -21.37 21.85 -12.77
CA SER A 83 -22.12 22.42 -11.64
C SER A 83 -22.09 23.95 -11.70
N GLU A 84 -23.25 24.57 -11.47
CA GLU A 84 -23.37 26.02 -11.34
C GLU A 84 -22.66 26.54 -10.05
N ARG A 85 -22.52 25.70 -9.05
CA ARG A 85 -21.85 26.01 -7.79
C ARG A 85 -20.42 25.47 -7.82
N PRO A 86 -19.44 26.24 -7.29
CA PRO A 86 -18.09 25.73 -7.11
C PRO A 86 -18.10 24.42 -6.32
N ALA A 87 -17.39 23.42 -6.81
CA ALA A 87 -17.25 22.14 -6.16
C ALA A 87 -15.76 21.81 -5.96
N SER A 88 -15.44 21.23 -4.80
CA SER A 88 -14.10 20.68 -4.55
C SER A 88 -13.89 19.43 -5.41
N THR A 89 -12.73 19.33 -6.05
CA THR A 89 -12.36 18.11 -6.82
C THR A 89 -12.34 16.87 -5.95
N THR A 90 -11.89 16.98 -4.69
CA THR A 90 -11.93 15.88 -3.72
C THR A 90 -13.37 15.42 -3.47
N ALA A 91 -14.31 16.34 -3.25
CA ALA A 91 -15.71 16.00 -3.06
C ALA A 91 -16.32 15.31 -4.31
N VAL A 92 -15.91 15.72 -5.51
CA VAL A 92 -16.32 15.06 -6.75
C VAL A 92 -15.78 13.63 -6.82
N VAL A 93 -14.50 13.42 -6.48
CA VAL A 93 -13.91 12.07 -6.43
C VAL A 93 -14.60 11.19 -5.39
N VAL A 94 -14.93 11.70 -4.21
CA VAL A 94 -15.70 10.94 -3.20
C VAL A 94 -17.07 10.52 -3.72
N ARG A 95 -17.77 11.40 -4.43
CA ARG A 95 -19.06 11.06 -5.10
C ARG A 95 -18.87 10.00 -6.18
N LEU A 96 -17.79 10.09 -6.95
CA LEU A 96 -17.41 9.05 -7.94
C LEU A 96 -17.18 7.70 -7.25
N LEU A 97 -16.38 7.66 -6.18
CA LEU A 97 -16.15 6.45 -5.40
C LEU A 97 -17.45 5.86 -4.84
N ALA A 98 -18.35 6.71 -4.34
CA ALA A 98 -19.66 6.25 -3.86
C ALA A 98 -20.50 5.55 -4.94
N LYS A 99 -20.39 5.99 -6.19
CA LYS A 99 -21.05 5.35 -7.34
C LYS A 99 -20.37 4.02 -7.70
N LEU A 100 -19.04 4.02 -7.79
CA LEU A 100 -18.28 2.82 -8.10
C LEU A 100 -18.48 1.71 -7.06
N LEU A 101 -18.47 2.05 -5.78
CA LEU A 101 -18.73 1.11 -4.68
C LEU A 101 -20.14 0.48 -4.72
N ARG A 102 -21.11 1.16 -5.33
CA ARG A 102 -22.49 0.64 -5.51
C ARG A 102 -22.69 -0.16 -6.78
N ASP A 103 -21.73 -0.10 -7.70
CA ASP A 103 -21.84 -0.84 -8.94
C ASP A 103 -21.82 -2.36 -8.68
N THR A 104 -22.77 -3.07 -9.24
CA THR A 104 -22.98 -4.50 -8.96
C THR A 104 -21.88 -5.39 -9.56
N ALA A 105 -21.23 -4.93 -10.63
CA ALA A 105 -20.19 -5.70 -11.32
C ALA A 105 -18.81 -5.47 -10.70
N ILE A 106 -18.45 -4.21 -10.43
CA ILE A 106 -17.09 -3.87 -10.00
C ILE A 106 -16.99 -3.39 -8.55
N GLY A 107 -18.10 -3.01 -7.92
CA GLY A 107 -18.09 -2.35 -6.59
C GLY A 107 -17.31 -3.13 -5.53
N ARG A 108 -17.40 -4.46 -5.54
CA ARG A 108 -16.66 -5.34 -4.62
C ARG A 108 -15.13 -5.32 -4.80
N TYR A 109 -14.65 -4.80 -5.93
CA TYR A 109 -13.22 -4.72 -6.25
C TYR A 109 -12.63 -3.33 -6.00
N VAL A 110 -13.47 -2.34 -5.73
CA VAL A 110 -13.06 -0.95 -5.48
C VAL A 110 -12.50 -0.84 -4.06
N VAL A 111 -11.25 -0.40 -3.94
CA VAL A 111 -10.54 -0.31 -2.66
C VAL A 111 -10.02 1.12 -2.47
N PRO A 112 -10.75 2.00 -1.77
CA PRO A 112 -10.21 3.29 -1.34
C PRO A 112 -9.13 3.08 -0.26
N ILE A 113 -7.98 3.72 -0.41
CA ILE A 113 -6.83 3.61 0.49
C ILE A 113 -6.44 5.00 0.93
N VAL A 114 -6.38 5.24 2.23
CA VAL A 114 -6.08 6.53 2.83
C VAL A 114 -4.98 6.42 3.88
N PRO A 115 -3.97 7.31 3.90
CA PRO A 115 -2.93 7.33 4.92
C PRO A 115 -3.40 7.99 6.23
N ASP A 116 -4.45 8.80 6.19
CA ASP A 116 -5.04 9.54 7.31
C ASP A 116 -6.52 9.21 7.42
N GLU A 117 -7.20 9.80 8.41
CA GLU A 117 -8.64 9.60 8.59
C GLU A 117 -9.42 9.94 7.32
N ALA A 118 -10.27 9.04 6.88
CA ALA A 118 -11.11 9.25 5.71
C ALA A 118 -12.00 10.50 5.80
N ARG A 119 -12.35 10.96 7.02
CA ARG A 119 -13.11 12.20 7.25
C ARG A 119 -12.42 13.45 6.74
N THR A 120 -11.09 13.53 6.88
CA THR A 120 -10.34 14.70 6.41
C THR A 120 -10.45 14.91 4.91
N PHE A 121 -10.76 13.85 4.18
CA PHE A 121 -11.04 13.86 2.74
C PHE A 121 -12.54 13.96 2.41
N GLY A 122 -13.42 14.10 3.42
CA GLY A 122 -14.87 14.14 3.23
C GLY A 122 -15.47 12.80 2.83
N MET A 123 -14.82 11.68 3.21
CA MET A 123 -15.25 10.32 2.87
C MET A 123 -16.17 9.69 3.92
N ASP A 124 -16.55 10.43 4.97
CA ASP A 124 -17.41 9.93 6.05
C ASP A 124 -18.76 9.40 5.52
N GLY A 125 -19.31 9.97 4.46
CA GLY A 125 -20.50 9.44 3.78
C GLY A 125 -20.33 8.02 3.20
N LEU A 126 -19.10 7.51 3.08
CA LEU A 126 -18.83 6.15 2.61
C LEU A 126 -18.82 5.12 3.76
N PHE A 127 -18.71 5.53 5.02
CA PHE A 127 -18.64 4.60 6.15
C PHE A 127 -19.85 3.66 6.26
N PRO A 128 -21.09 4.13 6.15
CA PRO A 128 -22.24 3.24 6.19
C PRO A 128 -22.27 2.25 5.02
N GLN A 129 -21.74 2.65 3.87
CA GLN A 129 -21.78 1.88 2.64
C GLN A 129 -20.64 0.85 2.55
N ALA A 130 -19.40 1.28 2.77
CA ALA A 130 -18.20 0.51 2.51
C ALA A 130 -17.51 0.00 3.79
N GLY A 131 -17.61 0.76 4.88
CA GLY A 131 -16.89 0.47 6.12
C GLY A 131 -15.37 0.60 5.98
N ILE A 132 -14.71 0.81 7.11
CA ILE A 132 -13.25 0.74 7.21
C ILE A 132 -12.88 -0.69 7.56
N TYR A 133 -11.94 -1.27 6.84
CA TYR A 133 -11.49 -2.64 7.10
C TYR A 133 -10.83 -2.77 8.47
N SER A 134 -11.33 -3.71 9.25
CA SER A 134 -10.74 -4.11 10.53
C SER A 134 -10.88 -5.61 10.69
N PRO A 135 -9.79 -6.38 10.80
CA PRO A 135 -9.87 -7.85 10.91
C PRO A 135 -10.55 -8.34 12.19
N ALA A 136 -10.76 -7.45 13.14
CA ALA A 136 -11.44 -7.75 14.41
C ALA A 136 -12.86 -7.18 14.46
N GLY A 137 -13.31 -6.52 13.41
CA GLY A 137 -14.52 -5.71 13.42
C GLY A 137 -14.45 -4.54 14.42
N GLN A 138 -15.54 -3.86 14.63
CA GLN A 138 -15.62 -2.74 15.58
C GLN A 138 -15.95 -3.22 16.97
N ARG A 139 -15.00 -3.09 17.91
CA ARG A 139 -15.12 -3.58 19.29
C ARG A 139 -15.40 -2.49 20.32
N TYR A 140 -15.70 -1.27 19.86
CA TYR A 140 -15.97 -0.10 20.68
C TYR A 140 -17.09 0.74 20.08
N GLN A 141 -17.70 1.58 20.89
CA GLN A 141 -18.62 2.59 20.39
C GLN A 141 -17.80 3.81 19.94
N PRO A 142 -17.91 4.25 18.68
CA PRO A 142 -17.19 5.42 18.23
C PRO A 142 -17.68 6.69 18.93
N VAL A 143 -16.76 7.63 19.14
CA VAL A 143 -17.07 8.91 19.82
C VAL A 143 -18.18 9.68 19.11
N ASP A 144 -18.29 9.49 17.81
CA ASP A 144 -19.25 10.13 16.91
C ASP A 144 -20.52 9.30 16.63
N ALA A 145 -20.83 8.30 17.43
CA ALA A 145 -21.97 7.40 17.25
C ALA A 145 -23.32 8.09 17.08
N GLY A 146 -23.46 9.33 17.56
CA GLY A 146 -24.67 10.15 17.40
C GLY A 146 -24.74 10.97 16.11
N THR A 147 -23.76 10.88 15.21
CA THR A 147 -23.72 11.62 13.95
C THR A 147 -24.45 10.87 12.83
N ILE A 148 -24.72 11.58 11.70
CA ILE A 148 -25.40 10.98 10.53
C ILE A 148 -24.54 9.89 9.88
N ALA A 149 -23.21 10.03 9.92
CA ALA A 149 -22.25 9.07 9.34
C ALA A 149 -21.17 8.74 10.39
N PRO A 150 -21.50 7.91 11.40
CA PRO A 150 -20.54 7.53 12.43
C PRO A 150 -19.40 6.71 11.85
N TYR A 151 -18.25 6.78 12.49
CA TYR A 151 -17.08 5.95 12.16
C TYR A 151 -17.46 4.47 12.28
N ARG A 152 -17.21 3.71 11.23
CA ARG A 152 -17.60 2.30 11.15
C ARG A 152 -16.45 1.43 10.66
N GLU A 153 -16.01 0.54 11.51
CA GLU A 153 -15.10 -0.56 11.16
C GLU A 153 -15.91 -1.84 10.90
N ALA A 154 -15.43 -2.66 9.96
CA ALA A 154 -16.05 -3.94 9.63
C ALA A 154 -15.00 -4.93 9.11
N GLU A 155 -15.21 -6.23 9.36
CA GLU A 155 -14.34 -7.30 8.83
C GLU A 155 -14.37 -7.37 7.30
N ASP A 156 -15.49 -6.97 6.70
CA ASP A 156 -15.72 -6.88 5.25
C ASP A 156 -15.58 -5.44 4.73
N GLY A 157 -15.01 -4.53 5.53
CA GLY A 157 -14.78 -3.14 5.13
C GLY A 157 -13.89 -3.02 3.90
N GLN A 158 -14.23 -2.08 3.00
CA GLN A 158 -13.50 -1.88 1.75
C GLN A 158 -12.51 -0.70 1.80
N ILE A 159 -12.66 0.21 2.77
CA ILE A 159 -11.75 1.34 2.95
C ILE A 159 -10.55 0.87 3.78
N LEU A 160 -9.35 0.94 3.21
CA LEU A 160 -8.11 0.69 3.95
C LEU A 160 -7.62 2.01 4.54
N GLN A 161 -7.59 2.09 5.86
CA GLN A 161 -7.07 3.23 6.59
C GLN A 161 -5.77 2.85 7.28
N GLU A 162 -4.65 3.39 6.78
CA GLU A 162 -3.30 3.03 7.19
C GLU A 162 -2.77 3.89 8.36
N GLY A 163 -3.61 4.76 8.93
CA GLY A 163 -3.15 5.81 9.83
C GLY A 163 -2.29 6.83 9.08
N ILE A 164 -1.52 7.65 9.78
CA ILE A 164 -0.65 8.67 9.17
C ILE A 164 0.64 8.01 8.66
N CYS A 165 0.50 7.21 7.61
CA CYS A 165 1.59 6.43 7.01
C CYS A 165 1.43 6.30 5.49
N GLU A 166 1.99 7.24 4.73
CA GLU A 166 1.90 7.24 3.26
C GLU A 166 2.64 6.05 2.63
N THR A 167 3.74 5.61 3.22
CA THR A 167 4.48 4.43 2.74
C THR A 167 3.67 3.14 2.93
N GLY A 168 2.94 3.00 4.04
CA GLY A 168 2.02 1.89 4.27
C GLY A 168 0.86 1.91 3.26
N ALA A 169 0.24 3.07 3.06
CA ALA A 169 -0.83 3.24 2.09
C ALA A 169 -0.36 2.93 0.65
N MET A 170 0.86 3.34 0.27
CA MET A 170 1.44 3.00 -1.03
C MET A 170 1.71 1.49 -1.15
N ALA A 171 2.18 0.84 -0.09
CA ALA A 171 2.39 -0.61 -0.09
C ALA A 171 1.05 -1.36 -0.32
N SER A 172 -0.01 -0.95 0.37
CA SER A 172 -1.36 -1.48 0.19
C SER A 172 -1.90 -1.22 -1.22
N PHE A 173 -1.65 -0.01 -1.77
CA PHE A 173 -2.00 0.31 -3.16
C PHE A 173 -1.30 -0.61 -4.17
N LEU A 174 0.00 -0.84 -4.01
CA LEU A 174 0.77 -1.75 -4.86
C LEU A 174 0.29 -3.20 -4.71
N ALA A 175 0.01 -3.65 -3.49
CA ALA A 175 -0.50 -4.99 -3.23
C ALA A 175 -1.86 -5.21 -3.92
N ALA A 176 -2.80 -4.28 -3.75
CA ALA A 176 -4.10 -4.34 -4.42
C ALA A 176 -3.96 -4.25 -5.94
N GLY A 177 -3.16 -3.31 -6.44
CA GLY A 177 -2.95 -3.11 -7.90
C GLY A 177 -2.25 -4.27 -8.60
N THR A 178 -1.54 -5.15 -7.86
CA THR A 178 -0.90 -6.36 -8.41
C THR A 178 -1.64 -7.65 -8.07
N ALA A 179 -2.76 -7.57 -7.35
CA ALA A 179 -3.55 -8.73 -6.93
C ALA A 179 -4.06 -9.58 -8.11
N TYR A 180 -4.29 -8.94 -9.26
CA TYR A 180 -4.67 -9.65 -10.49
C TYR A 180 -3.64 -10.69 -10.94
N ALA A 181 -2.36 -10.45 -10.70
CA ALA A 181 -1.26 -11.35 -11.08
C ALA A 181 -0.92 -12.34 -9.96
N ASN A 182 -1.05 -11.92 -8.69
CA ASN A 182 -0.63 -12.72 -7.54
C ASN A 182 -1.73 -13.66 -7.04
N TYR A 183 -2.97 -13.17 -7.03
CA TYR A 183 -4.12 -13.85 -6.40
C TYR A 183 -5.29 -14.09 -7.36
N GLY A 184 -5.22 -13.63 -8.60
CA GLY A 184 -6.33 -13.69 -9.53
C GLY A 184 -7.52 -12.80 -9.16
N LEU A 185 -7.28 -11.72 -8.40
CA LEU A 185 -8.29 -10.78 -7.96
C LEU A 185 -8.14 -9.43 -8.66
N PRO A 186 -9.10 -8.98 -9.46
CA PRO A 186 -9.00 -7.73 -10.24
C PRO A 186 -9.35 -6.52 -9.37
N MET A 187 -8.59 -6.25 -8.32
CA MET A 187 -8.80 -5.10 -7.44
C MET A 187 -8.55 -3.78 -8.15
N ILE A 188 -9.35 -2.76 -7.80
CA ILE A 188 -9.31 -1.40 -8.35
C ILE A 188 -8.99 -0.44 -7.20
N PRO A 189 -7.71 -0.25 -6.87
CA PRO A 189 -7.32 0.60 -5.75
C PRO A 189 -7.35 2.08 -6.12
N PHE A 190 -7.78 2.91 -5.17
CA PHE A 190 -7.73 4.36 -5.21
C PHE A 190 -6.92 4.86 -4.03
N TYR A 191 -5.71 5.34 -4.28
CA TYR A 191 -4.85 5.93 -3.26
C TYR A 191 -5.13 7.42 -3.14
N ILE A 192 -5.63 7.84 -1.97
CA ILE A 192 -6.02 9.23 -1.68
C ILE A 192 -5.06 9.76 -0.63
N PHE A 193 -4.30 10.81 -0.96
CA PHE A 193 -3.24 11.34 -0.10
C PHE A 193 -3.07 12.84 -0.27
N TYR A 194 -2.42 13.48 0.71
CA TYR A 194 -1.95 14.85 0.57
C TYR A 194 -0.68 14.88 -0.28
N SER A 195 -0.70 15.61 -1.39
CA SER A 195 0.40 15.64 -2.37
C SER A 195 1.75 16.01 -1.74
N MET A 196 1.75 16.92 -0.78
CA MET A 196 2.96 17.33 -0.05
C MET A 196 3.61 16.14 0.67
N PHE A 197 2.82 15.27 1.31
CA PHE A 197 3.37 14.13 2.05
C PHE A 197 3.63 12.93 1.14
N GLY A 198 2.73 12.63 0.22
CA GLY A 198 2.86 11.51 -0.68
C GLY A 198 4.05 11.60 -1.65
N PHE A 199 4.44 12.83 -2.05
CA PHE A 199 5.60 13.02 -2.94
C PHE A 199 6.93 13.23 -2.19
N GLN A 200 6.91 13.49 -0.90
CA GLN A 200 8.12 13.65 -0.09
C GLN A 200 8.61 12.33 0.55
N ARG A 201 7.79 11.33 0.62
CA ARG A 201 8.03 10.06 1.27
C ARG A 201 7.76 8.91 0.31
#